data_f244f7d173045c997bf92b8716502b0e
#
_entry.id   f244f7d173045c997bf92b8716502b0e
#
_cell.length_a   1.000
_cell.length_b   1.000
_cell.length_c   1.000
_cell.angle_alpha   90.00
_cell.angle_beta   90.00
_cell.angle_gamma   90.00
#
_symmetry.space_group_name_H-M   'P 1'
#
loop_
_entity.id
_entity.type
_entity.pdbx_description
1 polymer ?
#
loop_
_entity_poly.entity_id
_entity_poly.type
_entity_poly.pdbx_seq_one_letter_code
_entity_poly.pdbx_strand_id
1 'polypeptide(L)'
;SKLEDVAKALKDQGYKAILVEGHTDSRGRAKKNEELSFQRADSVRSYLVSRGITAEKIKATGIGPSRPVATNDTAEGRANNRRVELVVTPE
;
A
#
# COMPACT_ATOMS: atom_id res chain seq x y z
N SER A 1 -8.08 2.58 -14.79
CA SER A 1 -8.14 2.76 -13.33
C SER A 1 -6.92 3.51 -12.83
N LYS A 2 -6.98 3.97 -11.60
CA LYS A 2 -5.84 4.66 -10.98
C LYS A 2 -4.60 3.77 -10.90
N LEU A 3 -4.79 2.49 -10.62
CA LEU A 3 -3.66 1.54 -10.52
C LEU A 3 -3.02 1.26 -11.88
N GLU A 4 -3.79 1.26 -12.95
CA GLU A 4 -3.23 1.17 -14.30
C GLU A 4 -2.35 2.38 -14.60
N ASP A 5 -2.80 3.57 -14.24
CA ASP A 5 -2.06 4.80 -14.44
C ASP A 5 -0.77 4.81 -13.61
N VAL A 6 -0.84 4.32 -12.38
CA VAL A 6 0.32 4.19 -11.49
C VAL A 6 1.34 3.23 -12.11
N ALA A 7 0.90 2.06 -12.58
CA ALA A 7 1.79 1.08 -13.21
C ALA A 7 2.50 1.69 -14.43
N LYS A 8 1.76 2.41 -15.25
CA LYS A 8 2.33 3.06 -16.42
C LYS A 8 3.36 4.12 -16.04
N ALA A 9 3.03 4.96 -15.07
CA ALA A 9 3.94 6.01 -14.60
C ALA A 9 5.23 5.40 -14.05
N LEU A 10 5.13 4.35 -13.26
CA LEU A 10 6.30 3.67 -12.68
C LEU A 10 7.19 3.08 -13.78
N LYS A 11 6.60 2.44 -14.79
CA LYS A 11 7.37 1.88 -15.90
C LYS A 11 8.06 2.98 -16.72
N ASP A 12 7.37 4.10 -16.94
CA ASP A 12 7.91 5.22 -17.71
C ASP A 12 9.06 5.92 -16.99
N GLN A 13 8.94 6.10 -15.66
CA GLN A 13 9.97 6.75 -14.84
C GLN A 13 11.15 5.85 -14.52
N GLY A 14 10.93 4.55 -14.45
CA GLY A 14 11.88 3.61 -13.89
C GLY A 14 11.88 3.64 -12.36
N TYR A 15 12.37 2.58 -11.76
CA TYR A 15 12.42 2.41 -10.31
C TYR A 15 13.48 1.40 -9.94
N LYS A 16 14.11 1.61 -8.80
CA LYS A 16 15.07 0.66 -8.22
C LYS A 16 14.35 -0.36 -7.35
N ALA A 17 13.39 0.11 -6.55
CA ALA A 17 12.58 -0.71 -5.65
C ALA A 17 11.26 -0.02 -5.36
N ILE A 18 10.24 -0.82 -5.05
CA ILE A 18 8.92 -0.34 -4.64
C ILE A 18 8.50 -1.11 -3.39
N LEU A 19 8.04 -0.39 -2.38
CA LEU A 19 7.42 -0.98 -1.19
C LEU A 19 5.95 -0.58 -1.17
N VAL A 20 5.07 -1.57 -1.12
CA VAL A 20 3.63 -1.36 -1.01
C VAL A 20 3.25 -1.53 0.45
N GLU A 21 2.78 -0.47 1.09
CA GLU A 21 2.44 -0.47 2.51
C GLU A 21 0.93 -0.42 2.71
N GLY A 22 0.37 -1.41 3.40
CA GLY A 22 -1.02 -1.39 3.79
C GLY A 22 -1.17 -0.79 5.19
N HIS A 23 -2.17 0.06 5.36
CA HIS A 23 -2.46 0.72 6.63
C HIS A 23 -3.93 0.52 7.01
N THR A 24 -4.21 0.53 8.30
CA THR A 24 -5.57 0.43 8.83
C THR A 24 -5.85 1.59 9.78
N ASP A 25 -7.11 1.72 10.19
CA ASP A 25 -7.46 2.54 11.35
C ASP A 25 -7.14 1.77 12.64
N SER A 26 -7.45 2.36 13.79
CA SER A 26 -7.11 1.79 15.10
C SER A 26 -8.16 0.81 15.65
N ARG A 27 -9.25 0.55 14.92
CA ARG A 27 -10.30 -0.35 15.37
C ARG A 27 -9.90 -1.81 15.21
N GLY A 28 -10.23 -2.61 16.23
CA GLY A 28 -9.95 -4.04 16.23
C GLY A 28 -8.56 -4.36 16.76
N ARG A 29 -8.18 -5.62 16.63
CA ARG A 29 -6.89 -6.09 17.12
C ARG A 29 -5.77 -5.71 16.17
N ALA A 30 -4.67 -5.20 16.71
CA ALA A 30 -3.53 -4.73 15.91
C ALA A 30 -2.99 -5.84 15.00
N LYS A 31 -2.82 -7.05 15.53
CA LYS A 31 -2.30 -8.18 14.75
C LYS A 31 -3.19 -8.53 13.57
N LYS A 32 -4.50 -8.55 13.77
CA LYS A 32 -5.46 -8.83 12.70
C LYS A 32 -5.45 -7.71 11.66
N ASN A 33 -5.31 -6.47 12.11
CA ASN A 33 -5.21 -5.32 11.21
C ASN A 33 -3.92 -5.36 10.39
N GLU A 34 -2.81 -5.82 10.97
CA GLU A 34 -1.58 -6.02 10.22
C GLU A 34 -1.78 -7.05 9.10
N GLU A 35 -2.40 -8.18 9.40
CA GLU A 35 -2.70 -9.21 8.40
C GLU A 35 -3.61 -8.68 7.29
N LEU A 36 -4.67 -7.96 7.66
CA LEU A 36 -5.59 -7.37 6.70
C LEU A 36 -4.89 -6.35 5.82
N SER A 37 -4.06 -5.51 6.42
CA SER A 37 -3.31 -4.49 5.68
C SER A 37 -2.28 -5.13 4.74
N PHE A 38 -1.66 -6.23 5.18
CA PHE A 38 -0.77 -6.99 4.30
C PHE A 38 -1.53 -7.54 3.09
N GLN A 39 -2.69 -8.13 3.30
CA GLN A 39 -3.49 -8.69 2.20
C GLN A 39 -3.87 -7.62 1.18
N ARG A 40 -4.23 -6.43 1.65
CA ARG A 40 -4.53 -5.30 0.76
C ARG A 40 -3.30 -4.85 -0.03
N ALA A 41 -2.18 -4.72 0.65
CA ALA A 41 -0.92 -4.35 0.01
C ALA A 41 -0.50 -5.40 -1.02
N ASP A 42 -0.64 -6.68 -0.67
CA ASP A 42 -0.28 -7.79 -1.57
C ASP A 42 -1.18 -7.82 -2.80
N SER A 43 -2.46 -7.51 -2.65
CA SER A 43 -3.38 -7.40 -3.80
C SER A 43 -2.94 -6.29 -4.76
N VAL A 44 -2.54 -5.14 -4.23
CA VAL A 44 -2.02 -4.04 -5.05
C VAL A 44 -0.72 -4.45 -5.73
N ARG A 45 0.20 -5.09 -4.99
CA ARG A 45 1.44 -5.62 -5.56
C ARG A 45 1.16 -6.56 -6.73
N SER A 46 0.27 -7.53 -6.52
CA SER A 46 -0.06 -8.52 -7.55
C SER A 46 -0.63 -7.87 -8.80
N TYR A 47 -1.48 -6.87 -8.63
CA TYR A 47 -2.02 -6.13 -9.75
C TYR A 47 -0.91 -5.42 -10.53
N LEU A 48 -0.02 -4.71 -9.83
CA LEU A 48 1.08 -3.99 -10.46
C LEU A 48 2.03 -4.94 -11.22
N VAL A 49 2.32 -6.10 -10.63
CA VAL A 49 3.12 -7.13 -11.31
C VAL A 49 2.42 -7.60 -12.59
N SER A 50 1.10 -7.80 -12.53
CA SER A 50 0.33 -8.20 -13.71
C SER A 50 0.35 -7.15 -14.83
N ARG A 51 0.68 -5.91 -14.48
CA ARG A 51 0.79 -4.79 -15.44
C ARG A 51 2.23 -4.47 -15.83
N GLY A 52 3.17 -5.34 -15.52
CA GLY A 52 4.54 -5.24 -16.00
C GLY A 52 5.56 -4.72 -15.00
N ILE A 53 5.17 -4.52 -13.74
CA ILE A 53 6.14 -4.17 -12.69
C ILE A 53 6.93 -5.44 -12.34
N THR A 54 8.25 -5.31 -12.23
CA THR A 54 9.16 -6.44 -11.97
C THR A 54 8.94 -7.00 -10.57
N ALA A 55 8.53 -8.26 -10.47
CA ALA A 55 8.17 -8.90 -9.21
C ALA A 55 9.30 -8.84 -8.17
N GLU A 56 10.55 -8.98 -8.59
CA GLU A 56 11.71 -8.98 -7.70
C GLU A 56 12.03 -7.60 -7.11
N LYS A 57 11.46 -6.54 -7.68
CA LYS A 57 11.69 -5.15 -7.24
C LYS A 57 10.56 -4.58 -6.40
N ILE A 58 9.49 -5.32 -6.20
CA ILE A 58 8.32 -4.83 -5.47
C ILE A 58 7.97 -5.78 -4.32
N LYS A 59 7.79 -5.22 -3.12
CA LYS A 59 7.40 -5.94 -1.91
C LYS A 59 6.13 -5.36 -1.33
N ALA A 60 5.35 -6.21 -0.64
CA ALA A 60 4.18 -5.78 0.13
C ALA A 60 4.47 -5.94 1.61
N THR A 61 3.98 -5.03 2.43
CA THR A 61 4.07 -5.11 3.88
C THR A 61 2.78 -4.60 4.53
N GLY A 62 2.39 -5.21 5.62
CA GLY A 62 1.27 -4.76 6.44
C GLY A 62 1.77 -3.96 7.63
N ILE A 63 1.47 -2.67 7.63
CA ILE A 63 1.84 -1.76 8.72
C ILE A 63 0.79 -1.78 9.83
N GLY A 64 -0.49 -2.08 9.48
CA GLY A 64 -1.58 -2.02 10.43
C GLY A 64 -1.86 -0.59 10.85
N PRO A 65 -2.22 -0.35 12.14
CA PRO A 65 -2.66 0.97 12.62
C PRO A 65 -1.54 1.88 13.12
N SER A 66 -0.28 1.49 13.01
CA SER A 66 0.82 2.17 13.71
C SER A 66 1.26 3.50 13.11
N ARG A 67 0.86 3.82 11.88
CA ARG A 67 1.23 5.09 11.22
C ARG A 67 0.01 5.82 10.66
N PRO A 68 -0.83 6.41 11.55
CA PRO A 68 -2.01 7.15 11.08
C PRO A 68 -1.61 8.45 10.39
N VAL A 69 -2.41 8.86 9.40
CA VAL A 69 -2.28 10.16 8.72
C VAL A 69 -3.39 11.11 9.13
N ALA A 70 -4.38 10.62 9.87
CA ALA A 70 -5.53 11.39 10.35
C ALA A 70 -5.96 10.87 11.71
N THR A 71 -6.88 11.58 12.36
CA THR A 71 -7.41 11.13 13.64
C THR A 71 -8.24 9.85 13.49
N ASN A 72 -8.12 8.94 14.46
CA ASN A 72 -8.98 7.76 14.55
C ASN A 72 -10.29 8.03 15.29
N ASP A 73 -10.47 9.26 15.81
CA ASP A 73 -11.66 9.63 16.59
C ASP A 73 -12.90 9.85 15.72
N THR A 74 -12.71 10.14 14.44
CA THR A 74 -13.82 10.39 13.51
C THR A 74 -13.87 9.33 12.42
N ALA A 75 -15.07 9.11 11.87
CA ALA A 75 -15.24 8.17 10.75
C ALA A 75 -14.43 8.60 9.53
N GLU A 76 -14.38 9.92 9.26
CA GLU A 76 -13.60 10.47 8.15
C GLU A 76 -12.10 10.21 8.34
N GLY A 77 -11.57 10.47 9.52
CA GLY A 77 -10.16 10.24 9.83
C GLY A 77 -9.81 8.77 9.72
N ARG A 78 -10.66 7.88 10.23
CA ARG A 78 -10.46 6.44 10.11
C ARG A 78 -10.44 5.99 8.64
N ALA A 79 -11.33 6.55 7.81
CA ALA A 79 -11.35 6.23 6.39
C ALA A 79 -10.03 6.62 5.71
N ASN A 80 -9.47 7.77 6.06
CA ASN A 80 -8.19 8.23 5.54
C ASN A 80 -7.03 7.34 5.98
N ASN A 81 -7.12 6.74 7.17
CA ASN A 81 -6.09 5.83 7.68
C ASN A 81 -6.12 4.47 6.98
N ARG A 82 -7.28 4.03 6.48
CA ARG A 82 -7.41 2.78 5.72
C ARG A 82 -6.96 3.01 4.28
N ARG A 83 -5.68 2.82 4.04
CA ARG A 83 -5.05 3.15 2.75
C ARG A 83 -3.92 2.22 2.39
N VAL A 84 -3.50 2.28 1.14
CA VAL A 84 -2.27 1.66 0.67
C VAL A 84 -1.37 2.78 0.14
N GLU A 85 -0.11 2.77 0.56
CA GLU A 85 0.90 3.72 0.11
C GLU A 85 1.99 3.01 -0.67
N LEU A 86 2.50 3.67 -1.69
CA LEU A 86 3.65 3.18 -2.45
C LEU A 86 4.86 4.02 -2.11
N VAL A 87 5.92 3.35 -1.66
CA VAL A 87 7.21 4.00 -1.40
C VAL A 87 8.14 3.57 -2.53
N VAL A 88 8.47 4.51 -3.41
CA VAL A 88 9.26 4.24 -4.60
C VAL A 88 10.68 4.73 -4.41
N THR A 89 11.65 3.83 -4.60
CA THR A 89 13.07 4.20 -4.67
C THR A 89 13.40 4.41 -6.14
N PRO A 90 13.75 5.63 -6.56
CA PRO A 90 14.07 5.89 -7.96
C PRO A 90 15.40 5.27 -8.38
N GLU A 91 15.56 5.11 -9.67
CA GLU A 91 16.82 4.67 -10.24
C GLU A 91 17.94 5.66 -10.04
#